data_8f1a012f6d4f8399d4099998a7f53a83
#
_entry.id   8f1a012f6d4f8399d4099998a7f53a83
#
_cell.length_a   1.000
_cell.length_b   1.000
_cell.length_c   1.000
_cell.angle_alpha   90.00
_cell.angle_beta   90.00
_cell.angle_gamma   90.00
#
_symmetry.space_group_name_H-M   'P 1'
#
loop_
_entity.id
_entity.type
_entity.pdbx_description
1 polymer ?
#
loop_
_entity_poly.entity_id
_entity_poly.type
_entity_poly.pdbx_seq_one_letter_code
_entity_poly.pdbx_strand_id
1 'polypeptide(L)'
;MFLTDNFEKREWSAFVLKFKLKKDFYLQPAKILAPQLLGKILVVREKRSILAGKIVETEAYLGKEDPASHSYKGRVTPRNKIMYEEGGLIYVYLIYGKYFCFNIVVNKKNIPEAVFIRAVQPLEGIEIMRENNKEAKKLVHLTNGPCRWTKSFRIDKSFLGEKIYGDRIFIIDSPLTKKEKIVSAKRIGIDYAGKAKDWLLRFYIQDNQFVSKR
;
A
#
# COMPACT_ATOMS: atom_id res chain seq x y z
N MET A 1 -7.83 -19.45 -6.17
CA MET A 1 -6.89 -20.21 -7.01
C MET A 1 -5.55 -19.57 -6.75
N PHE A 2 -4.83 -20.11 -5.79
CA PHE A 2 -3.57 -19.55 -5.29
C PHE A 2 -2.44 -20.19 -6.07
N LEU A 3 -1.38 -19.43 -6.26
CA LEU A 3 -0.16 -19.81 -6.96
C LEU A 3 0.44 -21.04 -6.30
N THR A 4 0.06 -22.23 -6.81
CA THR A 4 0.66 -23.50 -6.43
C THR A 4 1.89 -23.72 -7.29
N ASP A 5 2.86 -24.50 -6.78
CA ASP A 5 4.20 -24.75 -7.32
C ASP A 5 4.32 -25.18 -8.79
N ASN A 6 3.22 -25.31 -9.52
CA ASN A 6 3.14 -25.78 -10.90
C ASN A 6 2.79 -24.71 -11.95
N PHE A 7 2.75 -23.43 -11.57
CA PHE A 7 2.57 -22.37 -12.57
C PHE A 7 3.89 -22.14 -13.31
N GLU A 8 4.00 -22.58 -14.56
CA GLU A 8 5.19 -22.35 -15.37
C GLU A 8 5.51 -20.85 -15.43
N LYS A 9 6.80 -20.47 -15.42
CA LYS A 9 7.26 -19.07 -15.47
C LYS A 9 6.62 -18.25 -16.60
N ARG A 10 6.25 -18.90 -17.71
CA ARG A 10 5.57 -18.27 -18.86
C ARG A 10 4.13 -17.90 -18.54
N GLU A 11 3.39 -18.77 -17.87
CA GLU A 11 1.98 -18.53 -17.52
C GLU A 11 1.88 -17.42 -16.44
N TRP A 12 2.79 -17.43 -15.46
CA TRP A 12 2.89 -16.35 -14.47
C TRP A 12 3.16 -14.99 -15.15
N SER A 13 4.11 -14.95 -16.09
CA SER A 13 4.43 -13.72 -16.82
C SER A 13 3.25 -13.21 -17.64
N ALA A 14 2.55 -14.08 -18.32
CA ALA A 14 1.34 -13.73 -19.10
C ALA A 14 0.21 -13.24 -18.19
N PHE A 15 -0.03 -13.91 -17.06
CA PHE A 15 -1.01 -13.49 -16.05
C PHE A 15 -0.70 -12.10 -15.50
N VAL A 16 0.53 -11.84 -15.09
CA VAL A 16 0.97 -10.54 -14.59
C VAL A 16 0.77 -9.47 -15.66
N LEU A 17 1.19 -9.70 -16.90
CA LEU A 17 1.03 -8.72 -17.99
C LEU A 17 -0.44 -8.38 -18.24
N LYS A 18 -1.34 -9.35 -18.10
CA LYS A 18 -2.79 -9.16 -18.33
C LYS A 18 -3.48 -8.38 -17.22
N PHE A 19 -3.10 -8.62 -15.97
CA PHE A 19 -3.81 -8.08 -14.80
C PHE A 19 -3.05 -7.02 -14.01
N LYS A 20 -1.80 -6.72 -14.35
CA LYS A 20 -1.01 -5.67 -13.74
C LYS A 20 -1.65 -4.31 -13.98
N LEU A 21 -1.89 -3.56 -12.92
CA LEU A 21 -2.42 -2.20 -13.01
C LEU A 21 -1.42 -1.29 -13.72
N LYS A 22 -1.93 -0.52 -14.67
CA LYS A 22 -1.15 0.42 -15.48
C LYS A 22 -1.12 1.81 -14.83
N LYS A 23 -0.24 2.68 -15.31
CA LYS A 23 -0.03 4.05 -14.81
C LYS A 23 -1.35 4.83 -14.64
N ASP A 24 -2.23 4.78 -15.62
CA ASP A 24 -3.47 5.57 -15.65
C ASP A 24 -4.39 5.29 -14.45
N PHE A 25 -4.34 4.07 -13.90
CA PHE A 25 -5.07 3.72 -12.69
C PHE A 25 -4.72 4.63 -11.51
N TYR A 26 -3.49 5.11 -11.42
CA TYR A 26 -2.98 5.92 -10.30
C TYR A 26 -3.21 7.43 -10.50
N LEU A 27 -3.76 7.87 -11.64
CA LEU A 27 -4.02 9.28 -11.96
C LEU A 27 -5.38 9.78 -11.44
N GLN A 28 -5.92 9.15 -10.41
CA GLN A 28 -7.18 9.46 -9.77
C GLN A 28 -6.95 10.11 -8.40
N PRO A 29 -7.91 10.90 -7.87
CA PRO A 29 -7.84 11.44 -6.50
C PRO A 29 -7.70 10.34 -5.44
N ALA A 30 -6.92 10.60 -4.41
CA ALA A 30 -6.64 9.63 -3.33
C ALA A 30 -7.91 9.07 -2.67
N LYS A 31 -8.93 9.92 -2.47
CA LYS A 31 -10.22 9.51 -1.89
C LYS A 31 -10.94 8.47 -2.74
N ILE A 32 -10.75 8.51 -4.05
CA ILE A 32 -11.34 7.53 -5.00
C ILE A 32 -10.48 6.28 -5.08
N LEU A 33 -9.15 6.47 -5.18
CA LEU A 33 -8.24 5.35 -5.38
C LEU A 33 -8.07 4.47 -4.13
N ALA A 34 -8.07 5.06 -2.93
CA ALA A 34 -7.82 4.32 -1.69
C ALA A 34 -8.78 3.12 -1.49
N PRO A 35 -10.11 3.26 -1.62
CA PRO A 35 -11.01 2.12 -1.54
C PRO A 35 -10.87 1.15 -2.74
N GLN A 36 -10.52 1.64 -3.94
CA GLN A 36 -10.33 0.79 -5.12
C GLN A 36 -9.11 -0.13 -5.02
N LEU A 37 -8.11 0.22 -4.20
CA LEU A 37 -6.94 -0.63 -3.95
C LEU A 37 -7.25 -1.82 -3.03
N LEU A 38 -8.34 -1.80 -2.28
CA LEU A 38 -8.72 -2.93 -1.43
C LEU A 38 -9.07 -4.15 -2.29
N GLY A 39 -8.60 -5.30 -1.85
CA GLY A 39 -8.76 -6.57 -2.58
C GLY A 39 -7.68 -6.84 -3.62
N LYS A 40 -7.00 -5.81 -4.13
CA LYS A 40 -5.91 -5.97 -5.11
C LYS A 40 -4.67 -6.57 -4.47
N ILE A 41 -3.84 -7.20 -5.28
CA ILE A 41 -2.67 -7.95 -4.82
C ILE A 41 -1.41 -7.12 -5.06
N LEU A 42 -0.78 -6.68 -3.97
CA LEU A 42 0.55 -6.09 -4.01
C LEU A 42 1.60 -7.19 -4.13
N VAL A 43 2.49 -7.06 -5.10
CA VAL A 43 3.57 -8.01 -5.38
C VAL A 43 4.91 -7.31 -5.27
N VAL A 44 5.84 -7.88 -4.52
CA VAL A 44 7.26 -7.51 -4.49
C VAL A 44 8.06 -8.67 -5.03
N ARG A 45 8.86 -8.42 -6.07
CA ARG A 45 9.72 -9.40 -6.70
C ARG A 45 11.17 -9.11 -6.32
N GLU A 46 11.82 -10.05 -5.70
CA GLU A 46 13.25 -10.01 -5.42
C GLU A 46 13.94 -11.23 -6.04
N LYS A 47 15.05 -11.00 -6.73
CA LYS A 47 15.87 -11.97 -7.49
C LYS A 47 15.29 -13.39 -7.70
N ARG A 48 15.02 -14.14 -6.64
CA ARG A 48 14.54 -15.53 -6.66
C ARG A 48 13.24 -15.76 -5.86
N SER A 49 12.64 -14.70 -5.32
CA SER A 49 11.47 -14.80 -4.47
C SER A 49 10.38 -13.81 -4.87
N ILE A 50 9.15 -14.21 -4.63
CA ILE A 50 7.97 -13.36 -4.79
C ILE A 50 7.31 -13.26 -3.42
N LEU A 51 7.05 -12.04 -2.98
CA LEU A 51 6.22 -11.76 -1.83
C LEU A 51 4.94 -11.13 -2.35
N ALA A 52 3.79 -11.70 -1.99
CA ALA A 52 2.52 -11.15 -2.42
C ALA A 52 1.53 -11.07 -1.25
N GLY A 53 0.70 -10.02 -1.26
CA GLY A 53 -0.33 -9.84 -0.26
C GLY A 53 -1.51 -9.03 -0.79
N LYS A 54 -2.72 -9.41 -0.35
CA LYS A 54 -3.96 -8.71 -0.63
C LYS A 54 -4.02 -7.43 0.20
N ILE A 55 -4.20 -6.29 -0.43
CA ILE A 55 -4.38 -5.01 0.27
C ILE A 55 -5.72 -5.05 1.00
N VAL A 56 -5.70 -4.88 2.33
CA VAL A 56 -6.89 -4.97 3.18
C VAL A 56 -7.20 -3.70 3.95
N GLU A 57 -6.25 -2.75 3.99
CA GLU A 57 -6.44 -1.47 4.67
C GLU A 57 -5.62 -0.37 4.00
N THR A 58 -6.26 0.78 3.74
CA THR A 58 -5.66 1.96 3.12
C THR A 58 -6.10 3.24 3.82
N GLU A 59 -5.33 4.33 3.65
CA GLU A 59 -5.75 5.69 4.01
C GLU A 59 -5.49 6.64 2.86
N ALA A 60 -6.43 7.56 2.62
CA ALA A 60 -6.26 8.65 1.66
C ALA A 60 -5.74 9.91 2.35
N TYR A 61 -4.76 10.57 1.71
CA TYR A 61 -4.20 11.86 2.11
C TYR A 61 -4.38 12.86 0.96
N LEU A 62 -5.15 13.92 1.22
CA LEU A 62 -5.68 14.82 0.19
C LEU A 62 -4.75 16.03 -0.13
N GLY A 63 -3.47 15.90 0.15
CA GLY A 63 -2.50 16.90 -0.27
C GLY A 63 -2.60 18.23 0.50
N LYS A 64 -2.66 19.34 -0.25
CA LYS A 64 -2.54 20.71 0.29
C LYS A 64 -3.65 21.07 1.28
N GLU A 65 -4.83 20.52 1.08
CA GLU A 65 -6.03 20.82 1.90
C GLU A 65 -6.15 19.90 3.13
N ASP A 66 -5.29 18.91 3.26
CA ASP A 66 -5.35 17.91 4.33
C ASP A 66 -4.32 18.20 5.44
N PRO A 67 -4.75 18.66 6.63
CA PRO A 67 -3.85 18.90 7.76
C PRO A 67 -3.02 17.69 8.20
N ALA A 68 -3.44 16.47 7.86
CA ALA A 68 -2.69 15.26 8.13
C ALA A 68 -1.64 14.93 7.06
N SER A 69 -1.68 15.59 5.90
CA SER A 69 -0.74 15.35 4.80
C SER A 69 0.61 16.03 5.03
N HIS A 70 1.68 15.39 4.60
CA HIS A 70 3.01 15.99 4.56
C HIS A 70 3.12 17.20 3.62
N SER A 71 2.18 17.35 2.68
CA SER A 71 2.08 18.46 1.73
C SER A 71 1.06 19.53 2.14
N TYR A 72 0.56 19.46 3.37
CA TYR A 72 -0.39 20.47 3.89
C TYR A 72 0.08 21.90 3.65
N LYS A 73 -0.84 22.78 3.26
CA LYS A 73 -0.57 24.19 2.87
C LYS A 73 0.45 24.33 1.73
N GLY A 74 0.61 23.31 0.90
CA GLY A 74 1.54 23.34 -0.20
C GLY A 74 3.02 23.17 0.18
N ARG A 75 3.32 22.74 1.41
CA ARG A 75 4.69 22.55 1.89
C ARG A 75 5.47 21.59 1.02
N VAL A 76 6.63 22.00 0.53
CA VAL A 76 7.59 21.18 -0.21
C VAL A 76 8.87 21.04 0.61
N THR A 77 9.35 19.83 0.75
CA THR A 77 10.60 19.48 1.44
C THR A 77 11.36 18.42 0.63
N PRO A 78 12.66 18.22 0.86
CA PRO A 78 13.39 17.12 0.22
C PRO A 78 12.74 15.75 0.43
N ARG A 79 12.05 15.56 1.57
CA ARG A 79 11.35 14.33 1.91
C ARG A 79 10.10 14.10 1.07
N ASN A 80 9.26 15.12 0.88
CA ASN A 80 7.93 14.97 0.28
C ASN A 80 7.84 15.49 -1.16
N LYS A 81 8.93 16.02 -1.75
CA LYS A 81 8.92 16.56 -3.12
C LYS A 81 8.35 15.58 -4.16
N ILE A 82 8.54 14.26 -3.93
CA ILE A 82 8.02 13.23 -4.81
C ILE A 82 6.49 13.19 -4.86
N MET A 83 5.80 13.65 -3.81
CA MET A 83 4.33 13.72 -3.80
C MET A 83 3.79 14.71 -4.85
N TYR A 84 4.62 15.63 -5.34
CA TYR A 84 4.25 16.62 -6.38
C TYR A 84 4.47 16.09 -7.80
N GLU A 85 5.06 14.91 -7.94
CA GLU A 85 5.18 14.23 -9.23
C GLU A 85 3.86 13.55 -9.62
N GLU A 86 3.81 13.02 -10.82
CA GLU A 86 2.66 12.31 -11.36
C GLU A 86 2.43 10.98 -10.64
N GLY A 87 1.18 10.58 -10.47
CA GLY A 87 0.77 9.38 -9.77
C GLY A 87 1.40 8.09 -10.27
N GLY A 88 1.50 7.10 -9.38
CA GLY A 88 2.14 5.81 -9.60
C GLY A 88 3.58 5.72 -9.13
N LEU A 89 4.09 6.74 -8.44
CA LEU A 89 5.39 6.68 -7.77
C LEU A 89 5.23 6.25 -6.31
N ILE A 90 6.24 5.59 -5.79
CA ILE A 90 6.28 5.14 -4.41
C ILE A 90 6.91 6.20 -3.53
N TYR A 91 6.21 6.59 -2.46
CA TYR A 91 6.70 7.46 -1.42
C TYR A 91 6.90 6.68 -0.13
N VAL A 92 8.16 6.34 0.14
CA VAL A 92 8.57 5.66 1.39
C VAL A 92 9.29 6.63 2.29
N TYR A 93 8.98 6.59 3.58
CA TYR A 93 9.70 7.36 4.59
C TYR A 93 9.87 6.61 5.90
N LEU A 94 10.95 6.93 6.60
CA LEU A 94 11.29 6.34 7.89
C LEU A 94 10.49 7.01 9.02
N ILE A 95 9.97 6.20 9.95
CA ILE A 95 9.30 6.66 11.17
C ILE A 95 9.93 5.97 12.36
N TYR A 96 10.00 6.69 13.50
CA TYR A 96 10.64 6.22 14.76
C TYR A 96 12.07 5.70 14.57
N GLY A 97 12.80 6.19 13.56
CA GLY A 97 14.18 5.76 13.27
C GLY A 97 14.35 4.30 12.85
N LYS A 98 13.26 3.52 12.72
CA LYS A 98 13.33 2.07 12.60
C LYS A 98 12.41 1.49 11.52
N TYR A 99 11.26 2.11 11.25
CA TYR A 99 10.23 1.53 10.39
C TYR A 99 9.95 2.40 9.17
N PHE A 100 9.53 1.78 8.10
CA PHE A 100 9.13 2.46 6.88
C PHE A 100 7.61 2.52 6.74
N CYS A 101 7.11 3.67 6.28
CA CYS A 101 5.74 3.86 5.83
C CYS A 101 5.71 3.88 4.31
N PHE A 102 4.79 3.15 3.71
CA PHE A 102 4.69 3.01 2.26
C PHE A 102 3.43 3.67 1.73
N ASN A 103 3.62 4.61 0.83
CA ASN A 103 2.54 5.32 0.16
C ASN A 103 2.70 5.23 -1.36
N ILE A 104 1.60 5.31 -2.06
CA ILE A 104 1.53 5.48 -3.50
C ILE A 104 1.13 6.93 -3.76
N VAL A 105 1.98 7.69 -4.45
CA VAL A 105 1.63 9.01 -4.98
C VAL A 105 0.56 8.82 -6.03
N VAL A 106 -0.47 9.64 -6.00
CA VAL A 106 -1.62 9.51 -6.89
C VAL A 106 -2.00 10.87 -7.47
N ASN A 107 -2.95 10.87 -8.43
CA ASN A 107 -3.40 12.08 -9.11
C ASN A 107 -2.38 12.64 -10.13
N LYS A 108 -2.72 13.78 -10.73
CA LYS A 108 -1.88 14.47 -11.73
C LYS A 108 -0.71 15.20 -11.05
N LYS A 109 0.32 15.50 -11.83
CA LYS A 109 1.46 16.30 -11.38
C LYS A 109 1.01 17.59 -10.70
N ASN A 110 1.71 17.99 -9.63
CA ASN A 110 1.43 19.17 -8.78
C ASN A 110 0.16 19.05 -7.90
N ILE A 111 -0.51 17.90 -7.88
CA ILE A 111 -1.59 17.57 -6.93
C ILE A 111 -1.03 16.53 -5.96
N PRO A 112 -0.45 16.94 -4.80
CA PRO A 112 0.36 16.08 -3.95
C PRO A 112 -0.48 15.19 -3.03
N GLU A 113 -1.27 14.33 -3.62
CA GLU A 113 -2.08 13.35 -2.93
C GLU A 113 -1.38 11.99 -2.84
N ALA A 114 -1.71 11.20 -1.84
CA ALA A 114 -1.15 9.87 -1.66
C ALA A 114 -2.15 8.90 -1.02
N VAL A 115 -1.99 7.62 -1.36
CA VAL A 115 -2.67 6.52 -0.65
C VAL A 115 -1.64 5.76 0.18
N PHE A 116 -1.87 5.70 1.48
CA PHE A 116 -1.07 4.94 2.44
C PHE A 116 -1.59 3.51 2.54
N ILE A 117 -0.73 2.53 2.29
CA ILE A 117 -1.05 1.12 2.49
C ILE A 117 -0.77 0.76 3.95
N ARG A 118 -1.82 0.44 4.70
CA ARG A 118 -1.72 0.17 6.13
C ARG A 118 -1.52 -1.29 6.47
N ALA A 119 -2.20 -2.17 5.75
CA ALA A 119 -2.11 -3.60 6.01
C ALA A 119 -2.36 -4.42 4.75
N VAL A 120 -1.74 -5.59 4.70
CA VAL A 120 -1.94 -6.57 3.65
C VAL A 120 -2.17 -7.96 4.26
N GLN A 121 -3.01 -8.77 3.64
CA GLN A 121 -3.16 -10.19 3.97
C GLN A 121 -2.11 -10.98 3.17
N PRO A 122 -1.18 -11.69 3.81
CA PRO A 122 -0.14 -12.43 3.09
C PRO A 122 -0.76 -13.54 2.24
N LEU A 123 -0.24 -13.71 1.03
CA LEU A 123 -0.69 -14.71 0.07
C LEU A 123 0.45 -15.63 -0.39
N GLU A 124 1.65 -15.04 -0.64
CA GLU A 124 2.80 -15.75 -1.18
C GLU A 124 4.08 -15.30 -0.46
N GLY A 125 5.04 -16.22 -0.28
CA GLY A 125 6.33 -15.94 0.38
C GLY A 125 6.24 -15.79 1.90
N ILE A 126 5.30 -16.49 2.55
CA ILE A 126 5.03 -16.38 3.99
C ILE A 126 6.26 -16.75 4.82
N GLU A 127 7.00 -17.76 4.44
CA GLU A 127 8.20 -18.17 5.20
C GLU A 127 9.29 -17.09 5.13
N ILE A 128 9.48 -16.48 3.97
CA ILE A 128 10.39 -15.33 3.83
C ILE A 128 9.93 -14.16 4.68
N MET A 129 8.61 -13.90 4.73
CA MET A 129 8.06 -12.85 5.61
C MET A 129 8.34 -13.15 7.09
N ARG A 130 8.30 -14.43 7.52
CA ARG A 130 8.66 -14.85 8.87
C ARG A 130 10.13 -14.62 9.18
N GLU A 131 11.01 -14.93 8.24
CA GLU A 131 12.45 -14.67 8.37
C GLU A 131 12.75 -13.18 8.51
N ASN A 132 12.04 -12.34 7.73
CA ASN A 132 12.20 -10.89 7.75
C ASN A 132 11.64 -10.25 9.03
N ASN A 133 10.64 -10.86 9.65
CA ASN A 133 9.94 -10.33 10.82
C ASN A 133 9.84 -11.37 11.94
N LYS A 134 10.98 -11.79 12.47
CA LYS A 134 11.10 -12.83 13.53
C LYS A 134 10.33 -12.51 14.81
N GLU A 135 10.00 -11.25 15.04
CA GLU A 135 9.23 -10.81 16.21
C GLU A 135 7.73 -11.17 16.09
N ALA A 136 7.25 -11.48 14.88
CA ALA A 136 5.85 -11.80 14.62
C ALA A 136 5.53 -13.26 14.99
N LYS A 137 5.04 -13.47 16.20
CA LYS A 137 4.70 -14.83 16.72
C LYS A 137 3.50 -15.48 16.02
N LYS A 138 2.55 -14.68 15.46
CA LYS A 138 1.36 -15.16 14.77
C LYS A 138 1.37 -14.70 13.31
N LEU A 139 0.76 -15.45 12.41
CA LEU A 139 0.65 -15.08 10.99
C LEU A 139 0.09 -13.67 10.79
N VAL A 140 -0.96 -13.34 11.53
CA VAL A 140 -1.59 -12.00 11.46
C VAL A 140 -0.61 -10.88 11.81
N HIS A 141 0.32 -11.10 12.72
CA HIS A 141 1.30 -10.11 13.15
C HIS A 141 2.41 -9.84 12.13
N LEU A 142 2.51 -10.63 11.07
CA LEU A 142 3.43 -10.33 9.97
C LEU A 142 3.06 -9.04 9.26
N THR A 143 1.75 -8.77 9.08
CA THR A 143 1.33 -7.76 8.10
C THR A 143 0.14 -6.89 8.53
N ASN A 144 -0.41 -7.08 9.74
CA ASN A 144 -1.54 -6.30 10.24
C ASN A 144 -1.12 -4.94 10.82
N GLY A 145 -0.49 -4.13 10.01
CA GLY A 145 -0.08 -2.77 10.37
C GLY A 145 1.06 -2.29 9.48
N PRO A 146 1.19 -0.96 9.31
CA PRO A 146 2.07 -0.38 8.28
C PRO A 146 3.53 -0.77 8.46
N CYS A 147 4.05 -0.71 9.70
CA CYS A 147 5.44 -1.08 9.98
C CYS A 147 5.67 -2.61 9.90
N ARG A 148 4.64 -3.40 10.17
CA ARG A 148 4.73 -4.86 10.14
C ARG A 148 4.84 -5.38 8.72
N TRP A 149 3.94 -4.96 7.84
CA TRP A 149 3.97 -5.45 6.48
C TRP A 149 5.19 -4.94 5.71
N THR A 150 5.59 -3.67 5.90
CA THR A 150 6.80 -3.16 5.25
C THR A 150 8.05 -3.90 5.69
N LYS A 151 8.18 -4.25 7.00
CA LYS A 151 9.26 -5.10 7.51
C LYS A 151 9.22 -6.49 6.86
N SER A 152 8.06 -7.13 6.84
CA SER A 152 7.89 -8.48 6.29
C SER A 152 8.18 -8.56 4.79
N PHE A 153 7.87 -7.50 4.02
CA PHE A 153 8.13 -7.40 2.59
C PHE A 153 9.48 -6.78 2.24
N ARG A 154 10.36 -6.50 3.24
CA ARG A 154 11.66 -5.82 3.06
C ARG A 154 11.54 -4.47 2.36
N ILE A 155 10.47 -3.73 2.59
CA ILE A 155 10.32 -2.39 2.05
C ILE A 155 11.23 -1.44 2.82
N ASP A 156 12.11 -0.79 2.09
CA ASP A 156 13.07 0.18 2.62
C ASP A 156 13.17 1.44 1.73
N LYS A 157 14.16 2.28 1.99
CA LYS A 157 14.39 3.53 1.26
C LYS A 157 14.67 3.31 -0.25
N SER A 158 15.13 2.13 -0.66
CA SER A 158 15.42 1.84 -2.06
C SER A 158 14.17 1.86 -2.96
N PHE A 159 12.99 1.74 -2.36
CA PHE A 159 11.72 1.83 -3.09
C PHE A 159 11.26 3.28 -3.35
N LEU A 160 11.88 4.27 -2.70
CA LEU A 160 11.49 5.68 -2.90
C LEU A 160 11.70 6.11 -4.36
N GLY A 161 10.63 6.53 -5.01
CA GLY A 161 10.64 6.97 -6.40
C GLY A 161 10.50 5.86 -7.43
N GLU A 162 10.47 4.59 -7.03
CA GLU A 162 10.13 3.52 -7.94
C GLU A 162 8.67 3.61 -8.43
N LYS A 163 8.41 3.05 -9.60
CA LYS A 163 7.07 2.97 -10.17
C LYS A 163 6.33 1.77 -9.59
N ILE A 164 5.14 1.97 -8.99
CA ILE A 164 4.28 0.89 -8.49
C ILE A 164 3.70 0.00 -9.62
N TYR A 165 3.93 0.35 -10.85
CA TYR A 165 3.66 -0.43 -12.04
C TYR A 165 4.97 -0.90 -12.73
N GLY A 166 6.09 -0.92 -11.99
CA GLY A 166 7.41 -1.41 -12.40
C GLY A 166 7.51 -2.94 -12.38
N ASP A 167 8.74 -3.47 -12.47
CA ASP A 167 8.97 -4.92 -12.49
C ASP A 167 9.35 -5.47 -11.12
N ARG A 168 9.94 -4.65 -10.25
CA ARG A 168 10.31 -5.03 -8.89
C ARG A 168 9.11 -5.03 -7.95
N ILE A 169 8.21 -4.05 -8.10
CA ILE A 169 7.00 -3.93 -7.31
C ILE A 169 5.83 -3.51 -8.19
N PHE A 170 4.69 -4.14 -8.02
CA PHE A 170 3.51 -3.83 -8.80
C PHE A 170 2.23 -4.32 -8.11
N ILE A 171 1.09 -3.88 -8.62
CA ILE A 171 -0.23 -4.30 -8.15
C ILE A 171 -0.95 -5.03 -9.28
N ILE A 172 -1.51 -6.19 -8.96
CA ILE A 172 -2.36 -6.98 -9.84
C ILE A 172 -3.82 -6.67 -9.51
N ASP A 173 -4.61 -6.47 -10.55
CA ASP A 173 -6.06 -6.32 -10.43
C ASP A 173 -6.68 -7.63 -9.93
N SER A 174 -7.41 -7.50 -8.83
CA SER A 174 -8.16 -8.58 -8.21
C SER A 174 -9.41 -7.96 -7.59
N PRO A 175 -10.60 -8.36 -8.04
CA PRO A 175 -11.83 -7.82 -7.48
C PRO A 175 -12.07 -8.34 -6.08
N LEU A 176 -12.80 -7.56 -5.29
CA LEU A 176 -13.38 -8.04 -4.04
C LEU A 176 -14.38 -9.15 -4.34
N THR A 177 -14.46 -10.14 -3.46
CA THR A 177 -15.51 -11.14 -3.51
C THR A 177 -16.86 -10.52 -3.11
N LYS A 178 -17.97 -11.14 -3.52
CA LYS A 178 -19.34 -10.67 -3.16
C LYS A 178 -19.57 -10.58 -1.65
N LYS A 179 -18.79 -11.30 -0.84
CA LYS A 179 -18.91 -11.32 0.63
C LYS A 179 -18.08 -10.21 1.29
N GLU A 180 -17.10 -9.64 0.62
CA GLU A 180 -16.23 -8.61 1.17
C GLU A 180 -16.89 -7.23 1.05
N LYS A 181 -17.00 -6.54 2.18
CA LYS A 181 -17.54 -5.19 2.27
C LYS A 181 -16.45 -4.21 2.68
N ILE A 182 -16.49 -3.01 2.12
CA ILE A 182 -15.59 -1.92 2.47
C ILE A 182 -16.25 -1.08 3.56
N VAL A 183 -15.47 -0.79 4.61
CA VAL A 183 -15.83 0.15 5.67
C VAL A 183 -14.98 1.40 5.53
N SER A 184 -15.63 2.59 5.66
CA SER A 184 -14.95 3.88 5.79
C SER A 184 -14.88 4.27 7.26
N ALA A 185 -13.71 4.70 7.73
CA ALA A 185 -13.46 5.02 9.13
C ALA A 185 -12.49 6.21 9.27
N LYS A 186 -12.30 6.70 10.50
CA LYS A 186 -11.28 7.72 10.79
C LYS A 186 -9.87 7.15 10.58
N ARG A 187 -8.96 8.00 10.10
CA ARG A 187 -7.54 7.67 9.98
C ARG A 187 -6.89 7.49 11.35
N ILE A 188 -5.78 6.77 11.42
CA ILE A 188 -5.11 6.42 12.66
C ILE A 188 -3.81 7.22 12.83
N GLY A 189 -3.59 7.75 14.04
CA GLY A 189 -2.34 8.44 14.41
C GLY A 189 -2.21 9.85 13.83
N ILE A 190 -3.34 10.52 13.60
CA ILE A 190 -3.41 11.89 13.08
C ILE A 190 -4.16 12.85 14.00
N ASP A 191 -4.11 12.63 15.31
CA ASP A 191 -4.84 13.43 16.32
C ASP A 191 -4.47 14.92 16.26
N TYR A 192 -3.27 15.23 15.79
CA TYR A 192 -2.77 16.59 15.55
C TYR A 192 -3.46 17.35 14.41
N ALA A 193 -4.25 16.65 13.57
CA ALA A 193 -4.79 17.22 12.32
C ALA A 193 -6.10 18.02 12.50
N GLY A 194 -6.42 18.44 13.71
CA GLY A 194 -7.63 19.23 14.00
C GLY A 194 -8.90 18.50 13.54
N LYS A 195 -9.80 19.20 12.83
CA LYS A 195 -11.05 18.59 12.29
C LYS A 195 -10.80 17.45 11.29
N ALA A 196 -9.65 17.42 10.63
CA ALA A 196 -9.36 16.38 9.65
C ALA A 196 -9.16 14.99 10.27
N LYS A 197 -8.92 14.87 11.58
CA LYS A 197 -8.90 13.59 12.30
C LYS A 197 -10.23 12.85 12.24
N ASP A 198 -11.32 13.58 12.04
CA ASP A 198 -12.67 13.01 11.99
C ASP A 198 -13.12 12.61 10.57
N TRP A 199 -12.32 12.91 9.55
CA TRP A 199 -12.63 12.52 8.19
C TRP A 199 -12.54 11.02 8.00
N LEU A 200 -13.54 10.45 7.32
CA LEU A 200 -13.62 9.01 7.03
C LEU A 200 -12.79 8.66 5.80
N LEU A 201 -11.47 8.82 5.91
CA LEU A 201 -10.50 8.60 4.84
C LEU A 201 -9.60 7.38 5.06
N ARG A 202 -9.96 6.50 6.00
CA ARG A 202 -9.42 5.15 6.15
C ARG A 202 -10.45 4.15 5.65
N PHE A 203 -10.00 3.23 4.80
CA PHE A 203 -10.83 2.21 4.18
C PHE A 203 -10.27 0.84 4.50
N TYR A 204 -11.11 -0.12 4.81
CA TYR A 204 -10.68 -1.49 5.07
C TYR A 204 -11.75 -2.52 4.72
N ILE A 205 -11.32 -3.77 4.50
CA ILE A 205 -12.23 -4.90 4.30
C ILE A 205 -12.79 -5.32 5.65
N GLN A 206 -14.11 -5.26 5.78
CA GLN A 206 -14.84 -5.63 7.01
C GLN A 206 -14.46 -7.05 7.43
N ASP A 207 -14.29 -7.25 8.74
CA ASP A 207 -14.00 -8.53 9.39
C ASP A 207 -12.72 -9.26 8.93
N ASN A 208 -11.91 -8.63 8.09
CA ASN A 208 -10.62 -9.20 7.72
C ASN A 208 -9.66 -9.13 8.92
N GLN A 209 -9.09 -10.29 9.31
CA GLN A 209 -8.24 -10.40 10.50
C GLN A 209 -6.91 -9.62 10.41
N PHE A 210 -6.46 -9.27 9.20
CA PHE A 210 -5.22 -8.54 8.98
C PHE A 210 -5.38 -7.02 9.04
N VAL A 211 -6.58 -6.49 9.21
CA VAL A 211 -6.80 -5.05 9.45
C VAL A 211 -6.10 -4.63 10.74
N SER A 212 -5.37 -3.50 10.71
CA SER A 212 -4.46 -3.11 11.78
C SER A 212 -5.16 -2.68 13.08
N LYS A 213 -6.35 -2.07 12.95
CA LYS A 213 -7.21 -1.63 14.06
C LYS A 213 -8.66 -1.61 13.57
N ARG A 214 -9.55 -2.18 14.36
CA ARG A 214 -11.01 -2.18 14.13
C ARG A 214 -11.69 -1.08 14.91
#